data_4de338c6805f1098fe8b80a9a8d200da
#
_entry.id   4de338c6805f1098fe8b80a9a8d200da
#
_cell.length_a   1.000
_cell.length_b   1.000
_cell.length_c   1.000
_cell.angle_alpha   90.00
_cell.angle_beta   90.00
_cell.angle_gamma   90.00
#
_symmetry.space_group_name_H-M   'P 1'
#
loop_
_entity.id
_entity.type
_entity.pdbx_description
1 polymer ?
#
loop_
_entity_poly.entity_id
_entity_poly.type
_entity_poly.pdbx_seq_one_letter_code
_entity_poly.pdbx_strand_id
1 'polypeptide(L)'
;MSERYYFDIRSLCDEVSDARMRAERFDELQTLKLRRLKELCGRLPEPSEAFFIETQKSFSAFTFIVYLMRTAGRIRHLYIATYSTNERIINALLRWQSQGMIGSIHLHVSETMQYRMPAVWQRLMQLHQDGVLRLTSAWSHQKVACIDTEIGRFVVEGSGNYGENAMYENYVFLRSESVYRFRAGLDE
;
A
#
# COMPACT_ATOMS: atom_id res chain seq x y z
N MET A 1 22.04 -36.70 -8.77
CA MET A 1 20.57 -36.68 -8.64
C MET A 1 20.25 -35.88 -7.40
N SER A 2 19.70 -34.68 -7.55
CA SER A 2 19.35 -33.80 -6.43
C SER A 2 17.93 -34.14 -5.99
N GLU A 3 17.80 -34.75 -4.84
CA GLU A 3 16.49 -34.99 -4.21
C GLU A 3 15.92 -33.65 -3.75
N ARG A 4 14.85 -33.20 -4.40
CA ARG A 4 14.04 -32.07 -3.94
C ARG A 4 13.08 -32.59 -2.89
N TYR A 5 13.36 -32.31 -1.63
CA TYR A 5 12.39 -32.50 -0.55
C TYR A 5 11.27 -31.46 -0.67
N TYR A 6 10.08 -31.92 -1.10
CA TYR A 6 8.85 -31.16 -0.97
C TYR A 6 8.31 -31.35 0.44
N PHE A 7 8.45 -30.34 1.29
CA PHE A 7 7.68 -30.30 2.53
C PHE A 7 6.26 -29.85 2.18
N ASP A 8 5.29 -30.75 2.28
CA ASP A 8 3.88 -30.39 2.24
C ASP A 8 3.47 -29.83 3.61
N ILE A 9 3.51 -28.51 3.73
CA ILE A 9 3.14 -27.79 4.97
C ILE A 9 1.63 -27.87 5.25
N ARG A 10 0.82 -28.33 4.30
CA ARG A 10 -0.66 -28.37 4.42
C ARG A 10 -1.15 -29.43 5.40
N SER A 11 -0.36 -30.44 5.69
CA SER A 11 -0.73 -31.54 6.59
C SER A 11 -0.45 -31.27 8.07
N LEU A 12 0.15 -30.12 8.44
CA LEU A 12 0.64 -29.84 9.80
C LEU A 12 -0.05 -28.69 10.52
N CYS A 13 -0.93 -27.94 9.86
CA CYS A 13 -1.51 -26.75 10.47
C CYS A 13 -3.03 -26.69 10.29
N ASP A 14 -3.77 -26.57 11.39
CA ASP A 14 -5.15 -26.11 11.39
C ASP A 14 -5.27 -24.76 10.67
N GLU A 15 -6.37 -24.50 9.96
CA GLU A 15 -6.59 -23.29 9.16
C GLU A 15 -6.33 -21.98 9.93
N VAL A 16 -6.59 -21.97 11.25
CA VAL A 16 -6.33 -20.82 12.13
C VAL A 16 -4.85 -20.60 12.37
N SER A 17 -4.06 -21.66 12.48
CA SER A 17 -2.60 -21.60 12.66
C SER A 17 -1.92 -21.11 11.38
N ASP A 18 -2.41 -21.54 10.22
CA ASP A 18 -1.89 -21.12 8.90
C ASP A 18 -2.17 -19.62 8.63
N ALA A 19 -3.36 -19.13 9.00
CA ALA A 19 -3.70 -17.71 8.87
C ALA A 19 -2.82 -16.82 9.76
N ARG A 20 -2.53 -17.25 11.00
CA ARG A 20 -1.65 -16.54 11.93
C ARG A 20 -0.20 -16.52 11.43
N MET A 21 0.32 -17.65 11.00
CA MET A 21 1.67 -17.76 10.45
C MET A 21 1.86 -16.91 9.19
N ARG A 22 0.85 -16.83 8.32
CA ARG A 22 0.87 -15.94 7.13
C ARG A 22 0.87 -14.46 7.51
N ALA A 23 0.14 -14.08 8.55
CA ALA A 23 0.11 -12.71 9.05
C ALA A 23 1.46 -12.30 9.68
N GLU A 24 2.05 -13.15 10.52
CA GLU A 24 3.38 -12.93 11.12
C GLU A 24 4.46 -12.80 10.05
N ARG A 25 4.49 -13.68 9.07
CA ARG A 25 5.43 -13.62 7.94
C ARG A 25 5.26 -12.35 7.10
N PHE A 26 4.04 -11.88 6.91
CA PHE A 26 3.77 -10.62 6.22
C PHE A 26 4.35 -9.42 7.00
N ASP A 27 4.16 -9.39 8.30
CA ASP A 27 4.65 -8.31 9.16
C ASP A 27 6.19 -8.30 9.24
N GLU A 28 6.84 -9.46 9.27
CA GLU A 28 8.30 -9.59 9.18
C GLU A 28 8.84 -9.06 7.85
N LEU A 29 8.24 -9.44 6.73
CA LEU A 29 8.61 -8.96 5.40
C LEU A 29 8.43 -7.44 5.27
N GLN A 30 7.35 -6.88 5.83
CA GLN A 30 7.16 -5.43 5.85
C GLN A 30 8.22 -4.73 6.69
N THR A 31 8.67 -5.33 7.79
CA THR A 31 9.74 -4.81 8.65
C THR A 31 11.07 -4.71 7.89
N LEU A 32 11.43 -5.73 7.13
CA LEU A 32 12.64 -5.72 6.29
C LEU A 32 12.56 -4.68 5.18
N LYS A 33 11.42 -4.60 4.49
CA LYS A 33 11.17 -3.60 3.44
C LYS A 33 11.27 -2.18 3.98
N LEU A 34 10.69 -1.94 5.17
CA LEU A 34 10.75 -0.65 5.84
C LEU A 34 12.18 -0.25 6.22
N ARG A 35 12.99 -1.19 6.72
CA ARG A 35 14.41 -0.93 7.03
C ARG A 35 15.16 -0.43 5.80
N ARG A 36 15.01 -1.11 4.67
CA ARG A 36 15.65 -0.73 3.41
C ARG A 36 15.20 0.66 2.92
N LEU A 37 13.91 0.96 3.00
CA LEU A 37 13.42 2.29 2.64
C LEU A 37 13.97 3.37 3.56
N LYS A 38 14.06 3.12 4.88
CA LYS A 38 14.67 4.03 5.85
C LYS A 38 16.15 4.30 5.56
N GLU A 39 16.90 3.27 5.23
CA GLU A 39 18.32 3.38 4.88
C GLU A 39 18.51 4.22 3.62
N LEU A 40 17.66 4.05 2.60
CA LEU A 40 17.72 4.84 1.36
C LEU A 40 17.32 6.31 1.56
N CYS A 41 16.23 6.57 2.26
CA CYS A 41 15.71 7.93 2.44
C CYS A 41 16.51 8.71 3.50
N GLY A 42 17.01 8.04 4.53
CA GLY A 42 17.65 8.67 5.71
C GLY A 42 16.68 9.50 6.56
N ARG A 43 15.81 10.28 5.93
CA ARG A 43 14.81 11.16 6.53
C ARG A 43 13.55 11.27 5.66
N LEU A 44 12.56 12.00 6.13
CA LEU A 44 11.44 12.43 5.29
C LEU A 44 11.83 13.61 4.39
N PRO A 45 11.21 13.76 3.21
CA PRO A 45 11.43 14.94 2.38
C PRO A 45 10.93 16.21 3.11
N GLU A 46 11.68 17.28 2.95
CA GLU A 46 11.32 18.62 3.41
C GLU A 46 10.17 19.19 2.54
N PRO A 47 9.48 20.25 2.99
CA PRO A 47 8.48 20.92 2.16
C PRO A 47 9.03 21.30 0.77
N SER A 48 8.31 20.90 -0.29
CA SER A 48 8.70 21.09 -1.70
C SER A 48 9.93 20.32 -2.17
N GLU A 49 10.38 19.34 -1.39
CA GLU A 49 11.46 18.42 -1.77
C GLU A 49 10.90 17.11 -2.32
N ALA A 50 11.60 16.50 -3.26
CA ALA A 50 11.29 15.21 -3.83
C ALA A 50 12.52 14.28 -3.82
N PHE A 51 12.30 13.03 -3.42
CA PHE A 51 13.28 11.94 -3.53
C PHE A 51 12.93 11.07 -4.73
N PHE A 52 13.89 10.83 -5.60
CA PHE A 52 13.79 9.88 -6.70
C PHE A 52 14.46 8.58 -6.26
N ILE A 53 13.69 7.50 -6.22
CA ILE A 53 14.11 6.23 -5.64
C ILE A 53 13.91 5.13 -6.66
N GLU A 54 14.94 4.34 -6.87
CA GLU A 54 14.88 3.12 -7.66
C GLU A 54 15.11 1.91 -6.76
N THR A 55 14.36 0.83 -6.98
CA THR A 55 14.49 -0.39 -6.20
C THR A 55 14.28 -1.64 -7.03
N GLN A 56 15.08 -2.66 -6.74
CA GLN A 56 14.90 -4.00 -7.29
C GLN A 56 14.37 -4.92 -6.19
N LYS A 57 13.07 -5.28 -6.26
CA LYS A 57 12.40 -6.24 -5.35
C LYS A 57 12.48 -5.91 -3.85
N SER A 58 12.96 -4.73 -3.48
CA SER A 58 13.25 -4.43 -2.07
C SER A 58 12.02 -4.00 -1.30
N PHE A 59 11.12 -3.22 -1.91
CA PHE A 59 9.88 -2.73 -1.30
C PHE A 59 8.86 -2.32 -2.39
N SER A 60 7.64 -2.07 -1.98
CA SER A 60 6.55 -1.62 -2.84
C SER A 60 6.06 -0.23 -2.42
N ALA A 61 5.18 0.39 -3.23
CA ALA A 61 4.51 1.64 -2.88
C ALA A 61 3.84 1.60 -1.49
N PHE A 62 3.31 0.44 -1.09
CA PHE A 62 2.71 0.23 0.23
C PHE A 62 3.69 0.47 1.39
N THR A 63 4.98 0.22 1.21
CA THR A 63 6.00 0.42 2.25
C THR A 63 6.14 1.89 2.67
N PHE A 64 5.90 2.84 1.75
CA PHE A 64 5.93 4.27 2.07
C PHE A 64 4.80 4.67 3.03
N ILE A 65 3.62 4.04 2.92
CA ILE A 65 2.51 4.26 3.85
C ILE A 65 2.93 3.82 5.26
N VAL A 66 3.54 2.62 5.38
CA VAL A 66 4.08 2.12 6.65
C VAL A 66 5.18 3.03 7.19
N TYR A 67 6.05 3.53 6.30
CA TYR A 67 7.13 4.45 6.68
C TYR A 67 6.57 5.74 7.27
N LEU A 68 5.58 6.34 6.61
CA LEU A 68 4.96 7.58 7.09
C LEU A 68 4.18 7.37 8.40
N MET A 69 3.40 6.28 8.54
CA MET A 69 2.75 5.98 9.82
C MET A 69 3.72 5.88 11.00
N ARG A 70 4.91 5.36 10.78
CA ARG A 70 5.92 5.18 11.83
C ARG A 70 6.78 6.41 12.10
N THR A 71 6.88 7.33 11.15
CA THR A 71 7.75 8.52 11.24
C THR A 71 7.00 9.82 11.35
N ALA A 72 5.82 9.93 10.75
CA ALA A 72 4.98 11.12 10.72
C ALA A 72 3.71 10.98 11.58
N GLY A 73 3.52 9.83 12.24
CA GLY A 73 2.38 9.57 13.09
C GLY A 73 1.12 9.17 12.33
N ARG A 74 -0.05 9.53 12.86
CA ARG A 74 -1.35 9.17 12.31
C ARG A 74 -1.53 9.73 10.90
N ILE A 75 -2.10 8.92 10.01
CA ILE A 75 -2.58 9.36 8.70
C ILE A 75 -4.04 9.80 8.86
N ARG A 76 -4.34 11.07 8.58
CA ARG A 76 -5.70 11.62 8.64
C ARG A 76 -6.54 11.15 7.46
N HIS A 77 -5.96 11.25 6.27
CA HIS A 77 -6.59 10.82 5.03
C HIS A 77 -5.57 10.13 4.12
N LEU A 78 -5.97 8.98 3.58
CA LEU A 78 -5.19 8.18 2.65
C LEU A 78 -5.96 8.01 1.34
N TYR A 79 -5.47 8.62 0.26
CA TYR A 79 -5.91 8.36 -1.10
C TYR A 79 -4.91 7.45 -1.79
N ILE A 80 -5.38 6.39 -2.43
CA ILE A 80 -4.56 5.49 -3.24
C ILE A 80 -5.21 5.32 -4.60
N ALA A 81 -4.50 5.69 -5.67
CA ALA A 81 -4.84 5.28 -7.03
C ALA A 81 -3.92 4.12 -7.44
N THR A 82 -4.49 3.01 -7.88
CA THR A 82 -3.72 1.83 -8.28
C THR A 82 -4.41 1.02 -9.38
N TYR A 83 -3.59 0.44 -10.26
CA TYR A 83 -4.09 -0.49 -11.27
C TYR A 83 -4.58 -1.80 -10.65
N SER A 84 -3.91 -2.29 -9.59
CA SER A 84 -4.30 -3.50 -8.88
C SER A 84 -3.85 -3.47 -7.42
N THR A 85 -4.60 -4.17 -6.57
CA THR A 85 -4.27 -4.43 -5.17
C THR A 85 -4.64 -5.87 -4.80
N ASN A 86 -4.41 -6.28 -3.58
CA ASN A 86 -4.74 -7.64 -3.12
C ASN A 86 -5.35 -7.62 -1.71
N GLU A 87 -5.92 -8.75 -1.31
CA GLU A 87 -6.57 -8.95 -0.02
C GLU A 87 -5.67 -8.61 1.18
N ARG A 88 -4.37 -8.90 1.11
CA ARG A 88 -3.42 -8.62 2.21
C ARG A 88 -3.30 -7.13 2.46
N ILE A 89 -3.21 -6.34 1.38
CA ILE A 89 -3.11 -4.88 1.47
C ILE A 89 -4.41 -4.29 2.01
N ILE A 90 -5.56 -4.74 1.50
CA ILE A 90 -6.88 -4.31 1.97
C ILE A 90 -7.00 -4.60 3.47
N ASN A 91 -6.71 -5.82 3.90
CA ASN A 91 -6.78 -6.22 5.31
C ASN A 91 -5.85 -5.39 6.21
N ALA A 92 -4.63 -5.09 5.75
CA ALA A 92 -3.71 -4.25 6.50
C ALA A 92 -4.25 -2.82 6.66
N LEU A 93 -4.78 -2.22 5.59
CA LEU A 93 -5.38 -0.89 5.62
C LEU A 93 -6.58 -0.82 6.58
N LEU A 94 -7.49 -1.81 6.51
CA LEU A 94 -8.66 -1.88 7.39
C LEU A 94 -8.26 -2.08 8.86
N ARG A 95 -7.27 -2.92 9.14
CA ARG A 95 -6.72 -3.10 10.49
C ARG A 95 -6.18 -1.78 11.04
N TRP A 96 -5.40 -1.03 10.27
CA TRP A 96 -4.87 0.26 10.73
C TRP A 96 -5.95 1.32 10.89
N GLN A 97 -6.99 1.29 10.05
CA GLN A 97 -8.15 2.18 10.22
C GLN A 97 -8.91 1.85 11.51
N SER A 98 -9.18 0.57 11.78
CA SER A 98 -9.86 0.15 13.03
C SER A 98 -9.04 0.47 14.29
N GLN A 99 -7.73 0.53 14.18
CA GLN A 99 -6.80 0.94 15.26
C GLN A 99 -6.65 2.46 15.37
N GLY A 100 -7.34 3.24 14.55
CA GLY A 100 -7.26 4.70 14.53
C GLY A 100 -5.96 5.27 13.94
N MET A 101 -5.09 4.43 13.39
CA MET A 101 -3.83 4.86 12.74
C MET A 101 -4.09 5.53 11.39
N ILE A 102 -5.16 5.17 10.70
CA ILE A 102 -5.64 5.81 9.48
C ILE A 102 -7.08 6.29 9.74
N GLY A 103 -7.34 7.57 9.47
CA GLY A 103 -8.67 8.17 9.69
C GLY A 103 -9.66 7.79 8.61
N SER A 104 -9.34 8.06 7.35
CA SER A 104 -10.21 7.72 6.21
C SER A 104 -9.39 7.21 5.03
N ILE A 105 -10.01 6.33 4.24
CA ILE A 105 -9.39 5.67 3.09
C ILE A 105 -10.24 5.94 1.85
N HIS A 106 -9.60 6.42 0.79
CA HIS A 106 -10.18 6.51 -0.55
C HIS A 106 -9.33 5.67 -1.51
N LEU A 107 -9.89 4.61 -2.06
CA LEU A 107 -9.27 3.80 -3.10
C LEU A 107 -9.83 4.17 -4.46
N HIS A 108 -8.95 4.49 -5.40
CA HIS A 108 -9.24 4.63 -6.81
C HIS A 108 -8.58 3.47 -7.55
N VAL A 109 -9.37 2.59 -8.14
CA VAL A 109 -8.86 1.36 -8.76
C VAL A 109 -9.21 1.30 -10.24
N SER A 110 -8.43 0.54 -11.01
CA SER A 110 -8.77 0.30 -12.42
C SER A 110 -10.06 -0.50 -12.53
N GLU A 111 -10.96 -0.10 -13.45
CA GLU A 111 -12.16 -0.85 -13.80
C GLU A 111 -11.86 -2.27 -14.27
N THR A 112 -10.66 -2.51 -14.80
CA THR A 112 -10.25 -3.86 -15.21
C THR A 112 -10.22 -4.87 -14.06
N MET A 113 -10.16 -4.39 -12.80
CA MET A 113 -10.18 -5.28 -11.63
C MET A 113 -11.47 -6.09 -11.52
N GLN A 114 -12.61 -5.57 -11.97
CA GLN A 114 -13.88 -6.30 -11.95
C GLN A 114 -13.81 -7.62 -12.74
N TYR A 115 -13.00 -7.68 -13.80
CA TYR A 115 -12.83 -8.85 -14.64
C TYR A 115 -11.63 -9.72 -14.25
N ARG A 116 -10.54 -9.08 -13.83
CA ARG A 116 -9.28 -9.76 -13.53
C ARG A 116 -9.20 -10.27 -12.10
N MET A 117 -9.90 -9.63 -11.17
CA MET A 117 -9.86 -9.91 -9.74
C MET A 117 -11.27 -9.77 -9.13
N PRO A 118 -12.27 -10.54 -9.62
CA PRO A 118 -13.68 -10.33 -9.28
C PRO A 118 -13.97 -10.43 -7.78
N ALA A 119 -13.30 -11.33 -7.05
CA ALA A 119 -13.50 -11.48 -5.60
C ALA A 119 -13.01 -10.23 -4.84
N VAL A 120 -11.84 -9.71 -5.20
CA VAL A 120 -11.30 -8.47 -4.60
C VAL A 120 -12.19 -7.28 -4.94
N TRP A 121 -12.66 -7.19 -6.17
CA TRP A 121 -13.59 -6.15 -6.61
C TRP A 121 -14.90 -6.17 -5.80
N GLN A 122 -15.55 -7.32 -5.69
CA GLN A 122 -16.79 -7.49 -4.92
C GLN A 122 -16.60 -7.07 -3.46
N ARG A 123 -15.49 -7.46 -2.85
CA ARG A 123 -15.15 -7.06 -1.50
C ARG A 123 -14.98 -5.54 -1.35
N LEU A 124 -14.28 -4.89 -2.27
CA LEU A 124 -14.11 -3.43 -2.26
C LEU A 124 -15.46 -2.70 -2.41
N MET A 125 -16.34 -3.20 -3.28
CA MET A 125 -17.68 -2.67 -3.45
C MET A 125 -18.51 -2.80 -2.16
N GLN A 126 -18.43 -3.95 -1.46
CA GLN A 126 -19.11 -4.14 -0.18
C GLN A 126 -18.58 -3.16 0.87
N LEU A 127 -17.27 -3.03 1.02
CA LEU A 127 -16.65 -2.09 1.97
C LEU A 127 -17.05 -0.63 1.69
N HIS A 128 -17.23 -0.29 0.43
CA HIS A 128 -17.74 1.04 0.03
C HIS A 128 -19.20 1.23 0.42
N GLN A 129 -20.07 0.24 0.16
CA GLN A 129 -21.48 0.28 0.52
C GLN A 129 -21.68 0.37 2.04
N ASP A 130 -20.82 -0.32 2.80
CA ASP A 130 -20.83 -0.31 4.27
C ASP A 130 -20.23 0.99 4.84
N GLY A 131 -19.76 1.93 4.00
CA GLY A 131 -19.17 3.19 4.44
C GLY A 131 -17.80 3.07 5.12
N VAL A 132 -17.15 1.91 5.01
CA VAL A 132 -15.84 1.64 5.64
C VAL A 132 -14.72 2.38 4.90
N LEU A 133 -14.80 2.44 3.57
CA LEU A 133 -13.91 3.21 2.72
C LEU A 133 -14.67 3.85 1.54
N ARG A 134 -14.07 4.86 0.92
CA ARG A 134 -14.54 5.38 -0.38
C ARG A 134 -13.86 4.59 -1.51
N LEU A 135 -14.66 4.12 -2.47
CA LEU A 135 -14.18 3.49 -3.69
C LEU A 135 -14.59 4.33 -4.90
N THR A 136 -13.66 4.55 -5.81
CA THR A 136 -13.90 5.07 -7.16
C THR A 136 -13.16 4.22 -8.17
N SER A 137 -13.63 4.21 -9.41
CA SER A 137 -12.98 3.45 -10.47
C SER A 137 -13.02 4.20 -11.80
N ALA A 138 -12.01 3.94 -12.62
CA ALA A 138 -11.92 4.43 -14.00
C ALA A 138 -11.01 3.50 -14.81
N TRP A 139 -10.95 3.71 -16.10
CA TRP A 139 -9.93 3.10 -16.96
C TRP A 139 -8.58 3.77 -16.68
N SER A 140 -7.90 3.31 -15.62
CA SER A 140 -6.70 3.96 -15.08
C SER A 140 -5.55 2.98 -14.88
N HIS A 141 -4.31 3.45 -15.08
CA HIS A 141 -3.08 2.72 -14.80
C HIS A 141 -2.19 3.46 -13.77
N GLN A 142 -2.77 4.37 -13.01
CA GLN A 142 -2.07 5.16 -12.00
C GLN A 142 -1.56 4.29 -10.85
N LYS A 143 -0.47 4.74 -10.23
CA LYS A 143 0.07 4.19 -8.99
C LYS A 143 0.56 5.36 -8.15
N VAL A 144 -0.36 5.91 -7.38
CA VAL A 144 -0.17 7.12 -6.58
C VAL A 144 -0.73 6.88 -5.18
N ALA A 145 -0.03 7.33 -4.14
CA ALA A 145 -0.60 7.53 -2.82
C ALA A 145 -0.48 9.00 -2.42
N CYS A 146 -1.58 9.58 -2.00
CA CYS A 146 -1.63 10.89 -1.35
C CYS A 146 -1.93 10.68 0.14
N ILE A 147 -1.02 11.12 1.00
CA ILE A 147 -1.00 10.75 2.41
C ILE A 147 -0.98 12.02 3.24
N ASP A 148 -2.10 12.30 3.91
CA ASP A 148 -2.24 13.45 4.82
C ASP A 148 -1.91 13.01 6.24
N THR A 149 -0.83 13.56 6.80
CA THR A 149 -0.33 13.25 8.15
C THR A 149 -0.38 14.49 9.05
N GLU A 150 -0.04 14.30 10.33
CA GLU A 150 0.03 15.42 11.29
C GLU A 150 1.12 16.45 10.94
N ILE A 151 2.20 16.00 10.32
CA ILE A 151 3.34 16.87 9.99
C ILE A 151 3.32 17.42 8.56
N GLY A 152 2.37 16.98 7.72
CA GLY A 152 2.24 17.49 6.36
C GLY A 152 1.67 16.49 5.39
N ARG A 153 1.57 16.88 4.11
CA ARG A 153 1.02 16.11 3.00
C ARG A 153 2.12 15.57 2.12
N PHE A 154 2.07 14.28 1.90
CA PHE A 154 3.06 13.53 1.13
C PHE A 154 2.40 12.87 -0.09
N VAL A 155 3.18 12.72 -1.14
CA VAL A 155 2.78 11.98 -2.34
C VAL A 155 3.87 10.97 -2.67
N VAL A 156 3.43 9.76 -3.00
CA VAL A 156 4.28 8.71 -3.57
C VAL A 156 3.69 8.34 -4.91
N GLU A 157 4.48 8.46 -5.96
CA GLU A 157 4.09 8.10 -7.31
C GLU A 157 5.18 7.23 -7.93
N GLY A 158 4.80 6.21 -8.71
CA GLY A 158 5.80 5.37 -9.35
C GLY A 158 5.24 4.28 -10.24
N SER A 159 6.08 3.33 -10.61
CA SER A 159 5.73 2.23 -11.50
C SER A 159 5.06 1.06 -10.77
N GLY A 160 5.33 0.88 -9.48
CA GLY A 160 4.91 -0.28 -8.71
C GLY A 160 3.46 -0.23 -8.22
N ASN A 161 2.72 -1.32 -8.45
CA ASN A 161 1.39 -1.51 -7.86
C ASN A 161 1.46 -1.71 -6.34
N TYR A 162 0.28 -1.59 -5.69
CA TYR A 162 0.11 -1.91 -4.26
C TYR A 162 -0.05 -3.42 -4.09
N GLY A 163 1.09 -4.12 -4.16
CA GLY A 163 1.20 -5.57 -4.08
C GLY A 163 2.66 -5.99 -3.97
N GLU A 164 2.97 -7.23 -4.32
CA GLU A 164 4.35 -7.71 -4.40
C GLU A 164 4.92 -7.36 -5.78
N ASN A 165 6.07 -6.67 -5.80
CA ASN A 165 6.77 -6.31 -7.01
C ASN A 165 7.95 -7.25 -7.23
N ALA A 166 8.06 -7.80 -8.44
CA ALA A 166 9.11 -8.73 -8.82
C ALA A 166 10.18 -8.11 -9.73
N MET A 167 10.01 -6.84 -10.09
CA MET A 167 10.84 -6.13 -11.08
C MET A 167 11.50 -4.89 -10.48
N TYR A 168 12.29 -4.20 -11.28
CA TYR A 168 12.74 -2.85 -10.97
C TYR A 168 11.54 -1.91 -10.94
N GLU A 169 11.48 -1.09 -9.89
CA GLU A 169 10.46 -0.08 -9.71
C GLU A 169 11.10 1.26 -9.37
N ASN A 170 10.53 2.31 -9.90
CA ASN A 170 10.90 3.68 -9.56
C ASN A 170 9.79 4.37 -8.80
N TYR A 171 10.17 5.25 -7.88
CA TYR A 171 9.25 6.05 -7.07
C TYR A 171 9.75 7.48 -6.98
N VAL A 172 8.81 8.40 -6.99
CA VAL A 172 9.01 9.76 -6.53
C VAL A 172 8.30 9.90 -5.19
N PHE A 173 9.03 10.23 -4.15
CA PHE A 173 8.50 10.47 -2.81
C PHE A 173 8.73 11.92 -2.44
N LEU A 174 7.65 12.66 -2.27
CA LEU A 174 7.73 14.11 -2.06
C LEU A 174 6.79 14.60 -0.97
N ARG A 175 7.11 15.76 -0.41
CA ARG A 175 6.27 16.51 0.50
C ARG A 175 5.82 17.80 -0.17
N SER A 176 4.55 17.85 -0.61
CA SER A 176 4.00 19.00 -1.32
C SER A 176 2.49 19.09 -1.16
N GLU A 177 2.03 20.22 -0.70
CA GLU A 177 0.60 20.54 -0.57
C GLU A 177 -0.07 20.60 -1.96
N SER A 178 0.53 21.30 -2.91
CA SER A 178 -0.05 21.50 -4.25
C SER A 178 -0.14 20.19 -5.02
N VAL A 179 0.92 19.37 -5.01
CA VAL A 179 0.90 18.07 -5.69
C VAL A 179 -0.09 17.12 -5.02
N TYR A 180 -0.19 17.13 -3.68
CA TYR A 180 -1.20 16.36 -2.96
C TYR A 180 -2.61 16.73 -3.42
N ARG A 181 -2.97 18.03 -3.42
CA ARG A 181 -4.30 18.53 -3.81
C ARG A 181 -4.62 18.11 -5.25
N PHE A 182 -3.70 18.37 -6.17
CA PHE A 182 -3.84 17.99 -7.57
C PHE A 182 -4.10 16.48 -7.74
N ARG A 183 -3.29 15.63 -7.09
CA ARG A 183 -3.41 14.17 -7.23
C ARG A 183 -4.61 13.58 -6.51
N ALA A 184 -5.07 14.19 -5.44
CA ALA A 184 -6.26 13.77 -4.70
C ALA A 184 -7.57 14.31 -5.29
N GLY A 185 -7.52 15.12 -6.36
CA GLY A 185 -8.69 15.74 -6.99
C GLY A 185 -9.38 16.76 -6.07
N LEU A 186 -8.62 17.58 -5.35
CA LEU A 186 -9.14 18.58 -4.41
C LEU A 186 -9.12 20.00 -5.01
N ASP A 187 -8.67 20.16 -6.24
CA ASP A 187 -8.56 21.45 -6.95
C ASP A 187 -9.66 21.62 -8.03
N GLU A 188 -10.64 20.70 -8.08
CA GLU A 188 -11.81 20.77 -8.98
C GLU A 188 -13.03 21.37 -8.28
#